data_fc6f2cd339a263f57614f1c1dacbbacb
#
_entry.id   fc6f2cd339a263f57614f1c1dacbbacb
#
_cell.length_a   1.000
_cell.length_b   1.000
_cell.length_c   1.000
_cell.angle_alpha   90.00
_cell.angle_beta   90.00
_cell.angle_gamma   90.00
#
_symmetry.space_group_name_H-M   'P 1'
#
loop_
_entity.id
_entity.type
_entity.pdbx_description
1 polymer ?
#
loop_
_entity_poly.entity_id
_entity_poly.type
_entity_poly.pdbx_seq_one_letter_code
_entity_poly.pdbx_strand_id
1 'polypeptide(L)'
;MKAYNPQVIEKKWQEIWRKNETFKAKDDTNLKKFYALVEFPYPSGVGLHVGHIRAYTSLEVISRKRRLEGYNVLFPIGWDAFGLPTENYAMQTGKH
;
A
#
# COMPACT_ATOMS: atom_id res chain seq x y z
N MET A 1 30.19 -14.18 3.55
CA MET A 1 28.80 -13.71 3.70
C MET A 1 28.51 -12.66 2.62
N LYS A 2 27.46 -12.84 1.84
CA LYS A 2 27.09 -11.82 0.84
C LYS A 2 26.53 -10.59 1.57
N ALA A 3 26.95 -9.40 1.15
CA ALA A 3 26.42 -8.16 1.68
C ALA A 3 24.93 -8.02 1.37
N TYR A 4 24.17 -7.43 2.28
CA TYR A 4 22.76 -7.11 2.05
C TYR A 4 22.62 -6.11 0.91
N ASN A 5 21.84 -6.48 -0.10
CA ASN A 5 21.56 -5.61 -1.24
C ASN A 5 20.05 -5.42 -1.38
N PRO A 6 19.49 -4.32 -0.87
CA PRO A 6 18.06 -4.08 -0.88
C PRO A 6 17.48 -4.01 -2.29
N GLN A 7 18.20 -3.45 -3.25
CA GLN A 7 17.71 -3.33 -4.62
C GLN A 7 17.38 -4.67 -5.28
N VAL A 8 18.17 -5.70 -4.97
CA VAL A 8 17.94 -7.05 -5.49
C VAL A 8 16.89 -7.77 -4.67
N ILE A 9 16.98 -7.69 -3.34
CA ILE A 9 16.11 -8.41 -2.42
C ILE A 9 14.67 -7.88 -2.49
N GLU A 10 14.49 -6.57 -2.53
CA GLU A 10 13.17 -5.96 -2.60
C GLU A 10 12.43 -6.34 -3.88
N LYS A 11 13.10 -6.25 -5.02
CA LYS A 11 12.50 -6.67 -6.31
C LYS A 11 12.09 -8.14 -6.30
N LYS A 12 12.95 -9.00 -5.78
CA LYS A 12 12.66 -10.44 -5.65
C LYS A 12 11.39 -10.67 -4.84
N TRP A 13 11.28 -10.07 -3.68
CA TRP A 13 10.13 -10.28 -2.81
C TRP A 13 8.85 -9.64 -3.34
N GLN A 14 8.92 -8.45 -3.92
CA GLN A 14 7.78 -7.83 -4.59
C GLN A 14 7.20 -8.73 -5.67
N GLU A 15 8.05 -9.37 -6.47
CA GLU A 15 7.62 -10.30 -7.52
C GLU A 15 6.97 -11.55 -6.94
N ILE A 16 7.55 -12.14 -5.89
CA ILE A 16 7.00 -13.30 -5.19
C ILE A 16 5.63 -12.96 -4.59
N TRP A 17 5.50 -11.84 -3.91
CA TRP A 17 4.24 -11.41 -3.31
C TRP A 17 3.15 -11.15 -4.37
N ARG A 18 3.52 -10.54 -5.47
CA ARG A 18 2.61 -10.29 -6.59
C ARG A 18 2.12 -11.61 -7.19
N LYS A 19 3.03 -12.52 -7.49
CA LYS A 19 2.72 -13.82 -8.09
C LYS A 19 1.84 -14.69 -7.20
N ASN A 20 2.11 -14.70 -5.92
CA ASN A 20 1.37 -15.52 -4.95
C ASN A 20 0.13 -14.82 -4.38
N GLU A 21 -0.12 -13.57 -4.79
CA GLU A 21 -1.21 -12.75 -4.21
C GLU A 21 -1.20 -12.75 -2.67
N THR A 22 0.00 -12.65 -2.09
CA THR A 22 0.26 -12.86 -0.66
C THR A 22 -0.59 -11.95 0.25
N PHE A 23 -0.86 -10.72 -0.18
CA PHE A 23 -1.58 -9.73 0.61
C PHE A 23 -3.03 -9.54 0.20
N LYS A 24 -3.54 -10.36 -0.70
CA LYS A 24 -4.92 -10.27 -1.17
C LYS A 24 -5.89 -10.77 -0.09
N ALA A 25 -6.90 -9.97 0.21
CA ALA A 25 -8.01 -10.41 1.05
C ALA A 25 -8.88 -11.44 0.29
N LYS A 26 -9.46 -12.38 1.02
CA LYS A 26 -10.31 -13.44 0.46
C LYS A 26 -11.78 -13.14 0.75
N ASP A 27 -12.65 -13.39 -0.23
CA ASP A 27 -14.08 -13.14 -0.09
C ASP A 27 -14.78 -14.24 0.73
N ASP A 28 -14.58 -15.50 0.36
CA ASP A 28 -15.19 -16.66 1.03
C ASP A 28 -14.22 -17.31 1.99
N THR A 29 -14.24 -16.89 3.25
CA THR A 29 -13.40 -17.48 4.29
C THR A 29 -14.08 -17.40 5.66
N ASN A 30 -13.82 -18.40 6.50
CA ASN A 30 -14.22 -18.40 7.91
C ASN A 30 -13.21 -17.69 8.82
N LEU A 31 -12.14 -17.14 8.25
CA LEU A 31 -11.15 -16.40 9.02
C LEU A 31 -11.74 -15.11 9.57
N LYS A 32 -11.30 -14.75 10.75
CA LYS A 32 -11.67 -13.48 11.36
C LYS A 32 -11.17 -12.33 10.50
N LYS A 33 -12.03 -11.36 10.24
CA LYS A 33 -11.73 -10.21 9.36
C LYS A 33 -10.99 -9.11 10.12
N PHE A 34 -10.05 -8.48 9.44
CA PHE A 34 -9.40 -7.27 9.90
C PHE A 34 -9.32 -6.26 8.74
N TYR A 35 -9.88 -5.08 8.98
CA TYR A 35 -9.88 -4.01 7.98
C TYR A 35 -8.96 -2.88 8.45
N ALA A 36 -7.86 -2.67 7.72
CA ALA A 36 -6.94 -1.56 7.95
C ALA A 36 -7.24 -0.46 6.94
N LEU A 37 -7.80 0.63 7.41
CA LEU A 37 -8.13 1.78 6.57
C LEU A 37 -7.07 2.87 6.73
N VAL A 38 -6.46 3.24 5.62
CA VAL A 38 -5.55 4.37 5.53
C VAL A 38 -6.13 5.40 4.55
N GLU A 39 -5.84 6.66 4.80
CA GLU A 39 -6.18 7.74 3.90
C GLU A 39 -5.43 7.61 2.57
N PHE A 40 -6.16 7.65 1.46
CA PHE A 40 -5.56 7.56 0.13
C PHE A 40 -4.88 8.86 -0.25
N PRO A 41 -3.70 8.82 -0.88
CA PRO A 41 -3.00 10.02 -1.30
C PRO A 41 -3.64 10.63 -2.56
N TYR A 42 -3.50 11.95 -2.69
CA TYR A 42 -3.83 12.63 -3.94
C TYR A 42 -2.75 12.39 -4.99
N PRO A 43 -3.12 12.20 -6.28
CA PRO A 43 -2.16 12.18 -7.38
C PRO A 43 -1.67 13.59 -7.67
N SER A 44 -0.76 14.10 -6.86
CA SER A 44 -0.23 15.45 -6.94
C SER A 44 1.29 15.46 -7.09
N GLY A 45 1.80 16.29 -7.97
CA GLY A 45 3.19 16.69 -8.15
C GLY A 45 4.24 15.58 -8.00
N VAL A 46 5.02 15.70 -6.97
CA VAL A 46 6.21 14.83 -6.73
C VAL A 46 5.91 13.51 -6.02
N GLY A 47 4.66 13.18 -5.79
CA GLY A 47 4.27 11.91 -5.17
C GLY A 47 4.10 11.98 -3.65
N LEU A 48 4.55 10.96 -2.95
CA LEU A 48 4.35 10.82 -1.52
C LEU A 48 5.40 11.61 -0.71
N HIS A 49 5.03 12.01 0.50
CA HIS A 49 5.91 12.73 1.44
C HIS A 49 6.11 11.93 2.74
N VAL A 50 6.96 12.44 3.62
CA VAL A 50 7.32 11.78 4.89
C VAL A 50 6.11 11.46 5.78
N GLY A 51 5.09 12.30 5.77
CA GLY A 51 3.84 12.04 6.50
C GLY A 51 3.13 10.76 6.08
N HIS A 52 3.17 10.42 4.80
CA HIS A 52 2.62 9.17 4.29
C HIS A 52 3.36 7.95 4.83
N ILE A 53 4.69 8.04 4.96
CA ILE A 53 5.51 6.95 5.52
C ILE A 53 5.03 6.59 6.93
N ARG A 54 4.77 7.58 7.77
CA ARG A 54 4.30 7.37 9.14
C ARG A 54 2.99 6.58 9.19
N ALA A 55 1.98 7.05 8.48
CA ALA A 55 0.66 6.42 8.48
C ALA A 55 0.68 5.04 7.83
N TYR A 56 1.27 4.91 6.67
CA TYR A 56 1.27 3.67 5.88
C TYR A 56 2.11 2.59 6.53
N THR A 57 3.29 2.93 7.04
CA THR A 57 4.16 1.95 7.72
C THR A 57 3.52 1.42 8.99
N SER A 58 2.89 2.27 9.78
CA SER A 58 2.20 1.85 11.01
C SER A 58 1.10 0.83 10.73
N LEU A 59 0.26 1.11 9.74
CA LEU A 59 -0.81 0.19 9.35
C LEU A 59 -0.29 -1.07 8.65
N GLU A 60 0.79 -0.95 7.89
CA GLU A 60 1.45 -2.10 7.27
C GLU A 60 1.96 -3.09 8.32
N VAL A 61 2.60 -2.61 9.37
CA VAL A 61 3.08 -3.45 10.47
C VAL A 61 1.94 -4.19 11.15
N ILE A 62 0.87 -3.48 11.49
CA ILE A 62 -0.32 -4.08 12.13
C ILE A 62 -0.97 -5.09 11.19
N SER A 63 -1.11 -4.77 9.93
CA SER A 63 -1.71 -5.65 8.92
C SER A 63 -0.92 -6.95 8.75
N ARG A 64 0.40 -6.88 8.70
CA ARG A 64 1.28 -8.05 8.64
C ARG A 64 1.16 -8.90 9.90
N LYS A 65 1.14 -8.28 11.06
CA LYS A 65 0.94 -8.98 12.33
C LYS A 65 -0.39 -9.74 12.34
N ARG A 66 -1.48 -9.10 11.98
CA ARG A 66 -2.81 -9.72 11.92
C ARG A 66 -2.86 -10.87 10.92
N ARG A 67 -2.20 -10.73 9.79
CA ARG A 67 -2.11 -11.81 8.78
C ARG A 67 -1.37 -13.03 9.34
N LEU A 68 -0.28 -12.82 10.06
CA LEU A 68 0.45 -13.91 10.76
C LEU A 68 -0.37 -14.56 11.87
N GLU A 69 -1.29 -13.84 12.48
CA GLU A 69 -2.22 -14.35 13.49
C GLU A 69 -3.42 -15.10 12.87
N GLY A 70 -3.49 -15.21 11.55
CA GLY A 70 -4.53 -15.95 10.84
C GLY A 70 -5.76 -15.13 10.45
N TYR A 71 -5.73 -13.80 10.57
CA TYR A 71 -6.83 -12.96 10.11
C TYR A 71 -6.86 -12.86 8.58
N ASN A 72 -8.07 -12.67 8.05
CA ASN A 72 -8.26 -12.23 6.68
C ASN A 72 -8.15 -10.71 6.66
N VAL A 73 -7.04 -10.18 6.16
CA VAL A 73 -6.72 -8.76 6.23
C VAL A 73 -7.04 -8.06 4.92
N LEU A 74 -7.84 -7.01 4.99
CA LEU A 74 -8.06 -6.05 3.91
C LEU A 74 -7.32 -4.75 4.23
N PHE A 75 -6.26 -4.47 3.48
CA PHE A 75 -5.51 -3.23 3.57
C PHE A 75 -5.41 -2.61 2.18
N PRO A 76 -6.47 -1.91 1.74
CA PRO A 76 -6.52 -1.33 0.40
C PRO A 76 -5.70 -0.04 0.31
N ILE A 77 -5.17 0.21 -0.87
CA ILE A 77 -4.56 1.49 -1.25
C ILE A 77 -5.01 1.88 -2.65
N GLY A 78 -5.14 3.16 -2.87
CA GLY A 78 -5.51 3.71 -4.16
C GLY A 78 -5.20 5.19 -4.23
N TRP A 79 -5.75 5.86 -5.23
CA TRP A 79 -5.61 7.30 -5.40
C TRP A 79 -6.91 8.00 -5.01
N ASP A 80 -6.79 9.07 -4.21
CA ASP A 80 -7.89 10.04 -4.06
C ASP A 80 -7.86 10.98 -5.26
N ALA A 81 -8.63 10.65 -6.28
CA ALA A 81 -8.60 11.35 -7.57
C ALA A 81 -9.41 12.66 -7.57
N PHE A 82 -10.18 12.93 -6.51
CA PHE A 82 -11.02 14.11 -6.40
C PHE A 82 -10.50 15.04 -5.33
N GLY A 83 -10.39 16.33 -5.67
CA GLY A 83 -9.95 17.34 -4.73
C GLY A 83 -9.01 18.36 -5.35
N LEU A 84 -8.82 19.48 -4.67
CA LEU A 84 -8.05 20.61 -5.15
C LEU A 84 -6.58 20.27 -5.51
N PRO A 85 -5.84 19.45 -4.75
CA PRO A 85 -4.47 19.09 -5.13
C PRO A 85 -4.39 18.34 -6.46
N THR A 86 -5.34 17.46 -6.72
CA THR A 86 -5.44 16.71 -7.98
C THR A 86 -5.77 17.63 -9.15
N GLU A 87 -6.74 18.51 -8.97
CA GLU A 87 -7.15 19.47 -9.99
C GLU A 87 -6.03 20.44 -10.34
N ASN A 88 -5.35 20.98 -9.35
CA ASN A 88 -4.20 21.87 -9.56
C ASN A 88 -3.09 21.17 -10.37
N TYR A 89 -2.79 19.93 -10.05
CA TYR A 89 -1.79 19.15 -10.78
C TYR A 89 -2.24 18.85 -12.21
N ALA A 90 -3.50 18.53 -12.41
CA ALA A 90 -4.07 18.32 -13.76
C ALA A 90 -3.96 19.59 -14.61
N MET A 91 -4.29 20.73 -14.04
CA MET A 91 -4.16 22.03 -14.74
C MET A 91 -2.71 22.34 -15.10
N GLN A 92 -1.77 22.12 -14.17
CA GLN A 92 -0.34 22.37 -14.40
C GLN A 92 0.25 21.46 -15.48
N THR A 93 -0.21 20.23 -15.59
CA THR A 93 0.32 19.24 -16.53
C THR A 93 -0.50 19.11 -17.81
N GLY A 94 -1.65 19.79 -17.90
CA GLY A 94 -2.56 19.72 -19.04
C GLY A 94 -3.25 18.35 -19.21
N LYS A 95 -3.33 17.57 -18.14
CA LYS A 95 -4.02 16.27 -18.12
C LYS A 95 -5.44 16.42 -17.59
N HIS A 96 -6.33 15.62 -18.15
CA HIS A 96 -7.72 15.50 -17.72
C HIS A 96 -7.93 14.22 -16.89
#